data_35596b5dcddf5ee1b173b926e657948c
#
_entry.id   35596b5dcddf5ee1b173b926e657948c
#
_cell.length_a   1.000
_cell.length_b   1.000
_cell.length_c   1.000
_cell.angle_alpha   90.00
_cell.angle_beta   90.00
_cell.angle_gamma   90.00
#
_symmetry.space_group_name_H-M   'P 1'
#
loop_
_entity.id
_entity.type
_entity.pdbx_description
1 polymer ?
#
loop_
_entity_poly.entity_id
_entity_poly.type
_entity_poly.pdbx_seq_one_letter_code
_entity_poly.pdbx_strand_id
1 'polypeptide(L)'
;AVRRACYSADRTGHMILQTLFQQCVKRDVTFFNEFQVLDMVFADDPSTPAGRRVAGVIAYEMATGDLHVFTTKAALFASGGFGRMFKISSNAVSLTGDGPGLLYRRGIPMQDMEFFQFHPTGIYKLGILITEGVRGEGGILLNGQGERFMEKYAPNVKDLASRDVVSRATYTEI
;
A
#
# COMPACT_ATOMS: atom_id res chain seq x y z
N ALA A 1 12.01 9.90 25.08
CA ALA A 1 11.42 9.50 23.79
C ALA A 1 10.14 10.31 23.54
N VAL A 2 9.96 10.82 22.34
CA VAL A 2 8.75 11.56 21.96
C VAL A 2 7.71 10.56 21.48
N ARG A 3 6.50 10.59 22.04
CA ARG A 3 5.38 9.76 21.58
C ARG A 3 4.91 10.27 20.21
N ARG A 4 5.01 9.44 19.16
CA ARG A 4 4.65 9.80 17.78
C ARG A 4 3.57 8.90 17.17
N ALA A 5 3.23 7.79 17.80
CA ALA A 5 2.19 6.89 17.36
C ALA A 5 0.87 7.20 18.04
N CYS A 6 -0.21 7.30 17.24
CA CYS A 6 -1.58 7.36 17.73
C CYS A 6 -2.28 6.05 17.35
N TYR A 7 -3.08 5.51 18.26
CA TYR A 7 -3.80 4.27 18.02
C TYR A 7 -5.12 4.24 18.78
N SER A 8 -6.02 3.40 18.37
CA SER A 8 -7.31 3.12 19.01
C SER A 8 -7.43 1.61 19.24
N ALA A 9 -6.59 1.09 20.15
CA ALA A 9 -6.46 -0.35 20.44
C ALA A 9 -6.37 -1.18 19.15
N ASP A 10 -7.13 -2.26 19.03
CA ASP A 10 -7.20 -3.15 17.87
C ASP A 10 -8.05 -2.61 16.70
N ARG A 11 -8.70 -1.45 16.87
CA ARG A 11 -9.60 -0.84 15.89
C ARG A 11 -9.06 0.39 15.18
N THR A 12 -7.77 0.62 15.23
CA THR A 12 -7.15 1.84 14.68
C THR A 12 -7.50 2.06 13.21
N GLY A 13 -7.38 1.04 12.36
CA GLY A 13 -7.73 1.14 10.94
C GLY A 13 -9.21 1.45 10.72
N HIS A 14 -10.11 0.78 11.44
CA HIS A 14 -11.55 1.03 11.40
C HIS A 14 -11.89 2.47 11.80
N MET A 15 -11.28 2.98 12.88
CA MET A 15 -11.54 4.34 13.35
C MET A 15 -11.05 5.39 12.37
N ILE A 16 -9.92 5.16 11.70
CA ILE A 16 -9.43 6.05 10.63
C ILE A 16 -10.44 6.11 9.49
N LEU A 17 -10.87 4.96 8.97
CA LEU A 17 -11.83 4.89 7.86
C LEU A 17 -13.16 5.54 8.22
N GLN A 18 -13.72 5.20 9.39
CA GLN A 18 -14.99 5.76 9.85
C GLN A 18 -14.92 7.28 10.00
N THR A 19 -13.85 7.80 10.60
CA THR A 19 -13.68 9.24 10.78
C THR A 19 -13.56 9.97 9.45
N LEU A 20 -12.76 9.45 8.52
CA LEU A 20 -12.60 10.04 7.19
C LEU A 20 -13.90 9.97 6.37
N PHE A 21 -14.61 8.84 6.41
CA PHE A 21 -15.89 8.68 5.73
C PHE A 21 -16.92 9.69 6.25
N GLN A 22 -17.06 9.84 7.57
CA GLN A 22 -17.95 10.85 8.18
C GLN A 22 -17.59 12.27 7.73
N GLN A 23 -16.30 12.58 7.62
CA GLN A 23 -15.85 13.88 7.13
C GLN A 23 -16.16 14.12 5.65
N CYS A 24 -16.11 13.07 4.83
CA CYS A 24 -16.54 13.14 3.44
C CYS A 24 -18.05 13.39 3.33
N VAL A 25 -18.85 12.62 4.06
CA VAL A 25 -20.32 12.81 4.10
C VAL A 25 -20.69 14.22 4.56
N LYS A 26 -20.04 14.73 5.61
CA LYS A 26 -20.25 16.11 6.10
C LYS A 26 -19.94 17.19 5.05
N ARG A 27 -19.12 16.88 4.06
CA ARG A 27 -18.71 17.80 2.99
C ARG A 27 -19.39 17.50 1.65
N ASP A 28 -20.46 16.73 1.67
CA ASP A 28 -21.25 16.37 0.49
C ASP A 28 -20.41 15.73 -0.63
N VAL A 29 -19.40 14.91 -0.27
CA VAL A 29 -18.62 14.15 -1.23
C VAL A 29 -19.48 13.03 -1.80
N THR A 30 -19.62 12.99 -3.12
CA THR A 30 -20.33 11.90 -3.81
C THR A 30 -19.44 10.67 -3.89
N PHE A 31 -19.99 9.51 -3.52
CA PHE A 31 -19.33 8.22 -3.61
C PHE A 31 -19.92 7.40 -4.77
N PHE A 32 -19.04 6.87 -5.60
CA PHE A 32 -19.38 5.91 -6.65
C PHE A 32 -18.79 4.56 -6.26
N ASN A 33 -19.57 3.76 -5.53
CA ASN A 33 -19.17 2.43 -5.09
C ASN A 33 -19.26 1.43 -6.25
N GLU A 34 -18.36 0.43 -6.25
CA GLU A 34 -18.32 -0.61 -7.28
C GLU A 34 -18.06 -0.07 -8.70
N PHE A 35 -17.31 1.03 -8.78
CA PHE A 35 -16.81 1.56 -10.04
C PHE A 35 -15.31 1.28 -10.16
N GLN A 36 -14.92 0.55 -11.19
CA GLN A 36 -13.53 0.28 -11.53
C GLN A 36 -13.02 1.32 -12.51
N VAL A 37 -12.06 2.14 -12.12
CA VAL A 37 -11.42 3.08 -13.06
C VAL A 37 -10.56 2.30 -14.04
N LEU A 38 -10.85 2.49 -15.33
CA LEU A 38 -10.16 1.82 -16.43
C LEU A 38 -9.09 2.67 -17.06
N ASP A 39 -9.35 3.99 -17.14
CA ASP A 39 -8.45 4.89 -17.86
C ASP A 39 -8.59 6.35 -17.44
N MET A 40 -7.56 7.16 -17.77
CA MET A 40 -7.59 8.61 -17.70
C MET A 40 -7.74 9.25 -19.06
N VAL A 41 -8.53 10.31 -19.13
CA VAL A 41 -8.73 11.13 -20.32
C VAL A 41 -7.93 12.43 -20.17
N PHE A 42 -7.19 12.78 -21.20
CA PHE A 42 -6.47 14.03 -21.34
C PHE A 42 -7.03 14.84 -22.50
N ALA A 43 -7.00 16.15 -22.35
CA ALA A 43 -7.23 17.10 -23.44
C ALA A 43 -5.92 17.85 -23.72
N ASP A 44 -5.73 18.24 -24.97
CA ASP A 44 -4.59 19.06 -25.37
C ASP A 44 -4.65 20.41 -24.65
N ASP A 45 -3.52 20.84 -24.15
CA ASP A 45 -3.35 22.12 -23.48
C ASP A 45 -1.91 22.63 -23.63
N PRO A 46 -1.64 23.41 -24.67
CA PRO A 46 -0.29 23.95 -24.92
C PRO A 46 0.24 24.86 -23.81
N SER A 47 -0.60 25.31 -22.90
CA SER A 47 -0.18 26.15 -21.77
C SER A 47 0.51 25.35 -20.66
N THR A 48 0.40 24.04 -20.67
CA THR A 48 1.06 23.18 -19.69
C THR A 48 2.41 22.66 -20.20
N PRO A 49 3.38 22.39 -19.32
CA PRO A 49 4.67 21.81 -19.75
C PRO A 49 4.54 20.44 -20.44
N ALA A 50 3.48 19.70 -20.14
CA ALA A 50 3.20 18.40 -20.77
C ALA A 50 2.38 18.50 -22.08
N GLY A 51 1.97 19.71 -22.49
CA GLY A 51 1.11 19.94 -23.64
C GLY A 51 -0.32 19.41 -23.48
N ARG A 52 -0.70 18.97 -22.28
CA ARG A 52 -2.00 18.35 -22.00
C ARG A 52 -2.43 18.55 -20.55
N ARG A 53 -3.73 18.45 -20.29
CA ARG A 53 -4.32 18.49 -18.95
C ARG A 53 -5.28 17.32 -18.74
N VAL A 54 -5.53 16.98 -17.49
CA VAL A 54 -6.57 16.02 -17.14
C VAL A 54 -7.94 16.55 -17.57
N ALA A 55 -8.73 15.73 -18.23
CA ALA A 55 -10.09 16.04 -18.67
C ALA A 55 -11.13 15.14 -17.98
N GLY A 56 -10.73 13.96 -17.52
CA GLY A 56 -11.64 13.04 -16.84
C GLY A 56 -11.04 11.66 -16.60
N VAL A 57 -11.90 10.77 -16.14
CA VAL A 57 -11.62 9.33 -15.99
C VAL A 57 -12.74 8.53 -16.64
N ILE A 58 -12.41 7.36 -17.16
CA ILE A 58 -13.36 6.35 -17.61
C ILE A 58 -13.44 5.27 -16.57
N ALA A 59 -14.64 4.93 -16.14
CA ALA A 59 -14.88 3.88 -15.18
C ALA A 59 -15.93 2.90 -15.66
N TYR A 60 -15.79 1.67 -15.22
CA TYR A 60 -16.73 0.58 -15.44
C TYR A 60 -17.56 0.38 -14.19
N GLU A 61 -18.88 0.45 -14.32
CA GLU A 61 -19.81 0.11 -13.24
C GLU A 61 -19.98 -1.41 -13.18
N MET A 62 -19.51 -2.01 -12.09
CA MET A 62 -19.49 -3.48 -11.96
C MET A 62 -20.88 -4.10 -11.85
N ALA A 63 -21.85 -3.36 -11.33
CA ALA A 63 -23.21 -3.85 -11.17
C ALA A 63 -23.98 -3.98 -12.48
N THR A 64 -23.80 -3.05 -13.43
CA THR A 64 -24.55 -2.98 -14.67
C THR A 64 -23.75 -3.42 -15.89
N GLY A 65 -22.45 -3.30 -15.85
CA GLY A 65 -21.56 -3.50 -17.00
C GLY A 65 -21.37 -2.26 -17.87
N ASP A 66 -21.88 -1.11 -17.46
CA ASP A 66 -21.82 0.11 -18.24
C ASP A 66 -20.52 0.87 -18.06
N LEU A 67 -20.14 1.61 -19.10
CA LEU A 67 -19.01 2.52 -19.09
C LEU A 67 -19.49 3.96 -18.81
N HIS A 68 -18.83 4.58 -17.85
CA HIS A 68 -19.09 5.96 -17.44
C HIS A 68 -17.87 6.84 -17.65
N VAL A 69 -18.11 8.07 -18.09
CA VAL A 69 -17.09 9.11 -18.22
C VAL A 69 -17.33 10.19 -17.17
N PHE A 70 -16.41 10.34 -16.25
CA PHE A 70 -16.41 11.39 -15.25
C PHE A 70 -15.51 12.53 -15.69
N THR A 71 -16.09 13.67 -16.06
CA THR A 71 -15.32 14.85 -16.41
C THR A 71 -14.79 15.54 -15.17
N THR A 72 -13.50 15.86 -15.15
CA THR A 72 -12.86 16.55 -14.02
C THR A 72 -11.65 17.36 -14.46
N LYS A 73 -11.32 18.37 -13.68
CA LYS A 73 -10.13 19.20 -13.87
C LYS A 73 -8.88 18.61 -13.21
N ALA A 74 -9.07 17.74 -12.22
CA ALA A 74 -7.98 17.09 -11.49
C ALA A 74 -8.45 15.71 -10.99
N ALA A 75 -7.54 14.75 -10.90
CA ALA A 75 -7.79 13.43 -10.34
C ALA A 75 -6.68 13.06 -9.37
N LEU A 76 -7.06 12.55 -8.21
CA LEU A 76 -6.14 12.01 -7.22
C LEU A 76 -6.26 10.49 -7.22
N PHE A 77 -5.17 9.81 -7.61
CA PHE A 77 -5.09 8.35 -7.53
C PHE A 77 -4.56 7.93 -6.17
N ALA A 78 -5.43 7.30 -5.38
CA ALA A 78 -5.12 6.78 -4.05
C ALA A 78 -5.45 5.28 -3.97
N SER A 79 -5.20 4.54 -5.06
CA SER A 79 -5.55 3.12 -5.25
C SER A 79 -4.68 2.15 -4.43
N GLY A 80 -3.79 2.67 -3.59
CA GLY A 80 -2.87 1.86 -2.78
C GLY A 80 -1.70 1.30 -3.58
N GLY A 81 -1.08 0.26 -3.04
CA GLY A 81 0.15 -0.32 -3.57
C GLY A 81 -0.07 -1.43 -4.60
N PHE A 82 1.00 -2.17 -4.86
CA PHE A 82 1.06 -3.22 -5.88
C PHE A 82 1.68 -4.53 -5.35
N GLY A 83 1.57 -4.79 -4.05
CA GLY A 83 2.20 -5.95 -3.40
C GLY A 83 1.69 -7.31 -3.91
N ARG A 84 0.55 -7.35 -4.59
CA ARG A 84 0.01 -8.59 -5.19
C ARG A 84 0.70 -9.03 -6.47
N MET A 85 1.64 -8.26 -6.99
CA MET A 85 2.53 -8.74 -8.05
C MET A 85 3.50 -9.84 -7.56
N PHE A 86 3.75 -9.93 -6.25
CA PHE A 86 4.61 -10.95 -5.66
C PHE A 86 3.81 -12.21 -5.32
N LYS A 87 4.45 -13.38 -5.51
CA LYS A 87 3.84 -14.71 -5.30
C LYS A 87 3.30 -14.90 -3.88
N ILE A 88 4.05 -14.44 -2.87
CA ILE A 88 3.65 -14.47 -1.46
C ILE A 88 3.51 -13.02 -1.00
N SER A 89 2.33 -12.66 -0.55
CA SER A 89 2.02 -11.29 -0.16
C SER A 89 0.98 -11.25 0.96
N SER A 90 1.22 -10.41 1.95
CA SER A 90 0.27 -10.11 3.03
C SER A 90 -0.70 -8.96 2.66
N ASN A 91 -0.58 -8.41 1.46
CA ASN A 91 -1.42 -7.32 0.99
C ASN A 91 -2.84 -7.81 0.64
N ALA A 92 -3.81 -6.91 0.72
CA ALA A 92 -5.16 -7.16 0.23
C ALA A 92 -5.17 -7.60 -1.24
N VAL A 93 -6.12 -8.45 -1.62
CA VAL A 93 -6.21 -9.04 -2.96
C VAL A 93 -6.33 -7.97 -4.06
N SER A 94 -6.94 -6.84 -3.73
CA SER A 94 -7.14 -5.69 -4.62
C SER A 94 -5.89 -4.85 -4.89
N LEU A 95 -4.77 -5.08 -4.20
CA LEU A 95 -3.54 -4.30 -4.38
C LEU A 95 -2.69 -4.85 -5.54
N THR A 96 -3.25 -4.84 -6.73
CA THR A 96 -2.69 -5.40 -7.97
C THR A 96 -1.81 -4.44 -8.74
N GLY A 97 -1.84 -3.13 -8.40
CA GLY A 97 -1.07 -2.10 -9.09
C GLY A 97 -1.75 -1.51 -10.32
N ASP A 98 -3.05 -1.71 -10.47
CA ASP A 98 -3.81 -1.21 -11.62
C ASP A 98 -3.74 0.32 -11.73
N GLY A 99 -3.87 1.05 -10.62
CA GLY A 99 -3.76 2.50 -10.59
C GLY A 99 -2.41 3.01 -11.11
N PRO A 100 -1.27 2.65 -10.49
CA PRO A 100 0.05 2.99 -11.00
C PRO A 100 0.28 2.54 -12.44
N GLY A 101 -0.13 1.33 -12.80
CA GLY A 101 0.00 0.78 -14.15
C GLY A 101 -0.76 1.58 -15.20
N LEU A 102 -1.97 2.03 -14.87
CA LEU A 102 -2.78 2.89 -15.72
C LEU A 102 -2.08 4.24 -15.96
N LEU A 103 -1.62 4.89 -14.89
CA LEU A 103 -0.93 6.17 -14.96
C LEU A 103 0.36 6.08 -15.78
N TYR A 104 1.13 5.02 -15.56
CA TYR A 104 2.37 4.77 -16.32
C TYR A 104 2.10 4.61 -17.81
N ARG A 105 1.10 3.81 -18.20
CA ARG A 105 0.69 3.65 -19.62
C ARG A 105 0.26 4.97 -20.26
N ARG A 106 -0.24 5.91 -19.47
CA ARG A 106 -0.61 7.26 -19.90
C ARG A 106 0.54 8.26 -19.87
N GLY A 107 1.77 7.79 -19.62
CA GLY A 107 2.97 8.63 -19.63
C GLY A 107 3.07 9.57 -18.45
N ILE A 108 2.44 9.24 -17.33
CA ILE A 108 2.67 9.93 -16.05
C ILE A 108 3.96 9.38 -15.45
N PRO A 109 4.94 10.23 -15.13
CA PRO A 109 6.20 9.78 -14.55
C PRO A 109 5.98 9.15 -13.18
N MET A 110 6.66 8.02 -12.93
CA MET A 110 6.71 7.36 -11.63
C MET A 110 8.05 7.65 -10.97
N GLN A 111 8.04 7.70 -9.65
CA GLN A 111 9.24 7.97 -8.85
C GLN A 111 9.39 6.89 -7.78
N ASP A 112 10.64 6.53 -7.47
CA ASP A 112 11.03 5.67 -6.35
C ASP A 112 10.39 4.26 -6.40
N MET A 113 10.12 3.75 -7.60
CA MET A 113 9.43 2.45 -7.78
C MET A 113 10.26 1.26 -7.33
N GLU A 114 11.57 1.41 -7.20
CA GLU A 114 12.50 0.43 -6.67
C GLU A 114 12.43 0.28 -5.14
N PHE A 115 11.89 1.27 -4.43
CA PHE A 115 11.79 1.25 -2.97
C PHE A 115 10.55 0.48 -2.51
N PHE A 116 10.63 -0.84 -2.63
CA PHE A 116 9.62 -1.75 -2.13
C PHE A 116 10.10 -2.42 -0.83
N GLN A 117 9.33 -2.29 0.25
CA GLN A 117 9.69 -2.87 1.55
C GLN A 117 8.83 -4.10 1.86
N PHE A 118 9.47 -5.25 2.02
CA PHE A 118 8.83 -6.44 2.54
C PHE A 118 8.74 -6.41 4.06
N HIS A 119 7.65 -6.98 4.60
CA HIS A 119 7.58 -7.25 6.04
C HIS A 119 8.43 -8.48 6.37
N PRO A 120 9.32 -8.42 7.37
CA PRO A 120 10.31 -9.49 7.61
C PRO A 120 9.72 -10.78 8.17
N THR A 121 8.53 -10.73 8.77
CA THR A 121 7.92 -11.87 9.43
C THR A 121 6.52 -12.17 8.90
N GLY A 122 6.30 -13.40 8.47
CA GLY A 122 5.04 -13.91 7.96
C GLY A 122 4.96 -15.43 8.09
N ILE A 123 3.75 -15.97 8.07
CA ILE A 123 3.55 -17.42 8.08
C ILE A 123 3.91 -17.98 6.72
N TYR A 124 4.84 -18.93 6.71
CA TYR A 124 5.34 -19.56 5.48
C TYR A 124 4.20 -20.13 4.62
N LYS A 125 4.28 -19.97 3.32
CA LYS A 125 3.28 -20.32 2.28
C LYS A 125 1.97 -19.55 2.35
N LEU A 126 1.50 -19.10 3.52
CA LEU A 126 0.22 -18.44 3.66
C LEU A 126 0.30 -16.92 3.40
N GLY A 127 1.47 -16.32 3.60
CA GLY A 127 1.65 -14.87 3.46
C GLY A 127 0.93 -14.06 4.55
N ILE A 128 0.48 -14.69 5.63
CA ILE A 128 -0.16 -14.00 6.74
C ILE A 128 0.89 -13.24 7.54
N LEU A 129 0.67 -11.95 7.73
CA LEU A 129 1.56 -11.07 8.46
C LEU A 129 1.64 -11.47 9.94
N ILE A 130 2.86 -11.63 10.46
CA ILE A 130 3.12 -11.62 11.90
C ILE A 130 3.60 -10.22 12.25
N THR A 131 2.75 -9.47 12.94
CA THR A 131 3.00 -8.05 13.24
C THR A 131 4.32 -7.83 13.97
N GLU A 132 4.98 -6.71 13.69
CA GLU A 132 6.17 -6.26 14.42
C GLU A 132 5.94 -6.10 15.93
N GLY A 133 4.68 -5.86 16.33
CA GLY A 133 4.28 -5.80 17.73
C GLY A 133 4.67 -7.06 18.53
N VAL A 134 4.64 -8.25 17.90
CA VAL A 134 5.08 -9.50 18.56
C VAL A 134 6.54 -9.40 19.03
N ARG A 135 7.42 -8.85 18.18
CA ARG A 135 8.82 -8.62 18.55
C ARG A 135 8.96 -7.49 19.56
N GLY A 136 8.12 -6.46 19.47
CA GLY A 136 8.04 -5.38 20.45
C GLY A 136 7.63 -5.84 21.86
N GLU A 137 6.78 -6.87 21.93
CA GLU A 137 6.32 -7.49 23.18
C GLU A 137 7.24 -8.63 23.67
N GLY A 138 8.43 -8.76 23.09
CA GLY A 138 9.44 -9.72 23.54
C GLY A 138 9.56 -11.00 22.69
N GLY A 139 8.85 -11.10 21.58
CA GLY A 139 9.03 -12.19 20.63
C GLY A 139 10.43 -12.22 20.04
N ILE A 140 11.03 -13.40 19.93
CA ILE A 140 12.37 -13.62 19.38
C ILE A 140 12.32 -14.42 18.09
N LEU A 141 13.32 -14.19 17.23
CA LEU A 141 13.52 -14.95 15.99
C LEU A 141 14.57 -16.03 16.22
N LEU A 142 14.20 -17.27 15.93
CA LEU A 142 15.09 -18.43 16.03
C LEU A 142 15.36 -19.02 14.65
N ASN A 143 16.58 -19.47 14.40
CA ASN A 143 16.93 -20.24 13.21
C ASN A 143 16.56 -21.73 13.39
N GLY A 144 16.86 -22.57 12.38
CA GLY A 144 16.59 -23.99 12.42
C GLY A 144 17.32 -24.78 13.49
N GLN A 145 18.37 -24.20 14.09
CA GLN A 145 19.14 -24.76 15.20
C GLN A 145 18.61 -24.31 16.57
N GLY A 146 17.59 -23.46 16.61
CA GLY A 146 17.04 -22.89 17.83
C GLY A 146 17.84 -21.71 18.40
N GLU A 147 18.74 -21.13 17.61
CA GLU A 147 19.57 -19.99 18.05
C GLU A 147 18.86 -18.67 17.75
N ARG A 148 18.98 -17.70 18.66
CA ARG A 148 18.53 -16.34 18.45
C ARG A 148 19.49 -15.58 17.54
N PHE A 149 19.37 -15.80 16.25
CA PHE A 149 20.34 -15.37 15.26
C PHE A 149 20.47 -13.84 15.13
N MET A 150 19.46 -13.06 15.48
CA MET A 150 19.53 -11.59 15.40
C MET A 150 20.59 -10.97 16.30
N GLU A 151 21.08 -11.66 17.33
CA GLU A 151 22.21 -11.21 18.12
C GLU A 151 23.52 -11.12 17.33
N LYS A 152 23.66 -11.95 16.29
CA LYS A 152 24.81 -11.95 15.38
C LYS A 152 24.77 -10.77 14.41
N TYR A 153 23.60 -10.37 13.92
CA TYR A 153 23.43 -9.35 12.89
C TYR A 153 23.19 -7.94 13.44
N ALA A 154 22.59 -7.84 14.60
CA ALA A 154 22.24 -6.57 15.23
C ALA A 154 22.33 -6.65 16.77
N PRO A 155 23.54 -6.78 17.35
CA PRO A 155 23.72 -7.10 18.77
C PRO A 155 23.03 -6.11 19.73
N ASN A 156 22.93 -4.83 19.37
CA ASN A 156 22.38 -3.78 20.22
C ASN A 156 20.85 -3.77 20.26
N VAL A 157 20.17 -4.00 19.13
CA VAL A 157 18.71 -3.89 18.97
C VAL A 157 18.05 -5.23 18.67
N LYS A 158 18.83 -6.24 18.34
CA LYS A 158 18.43 -7.64 18.11
C LYS A 158 17.21 -7.73 17.19
N ASP A 159 16.15 -8.38 17.61
CA ASP A 159 14.92 -8.59 16.86
C ASP A 159 14.15 -7.29 16.54
N LEU A 160 14.51 -6.18 17.18
CA LEU A 160 13.96 -4.84 16.92
C LEU A 160 14.79 -4.03 15.92
N ALA A 161 15.71 -4.67 15.20
CA ALA A 161 16.43 -4.04 14.10
C ALA A 161 15.47 -3.60 12.98
N SER A 162 15.93 -2.72 12.09
CA SER A 162 15.14 -2.26 10.96
C SER A 162 14.73 -3.45 10.07
N ARG A 163 13.60 -3.32 9.38
CA ARG A 163 12.98 -4.41 8.61
C ARG A 163 13.89 -5.02 7.57
N ASP A 164 14.68 -4.19 6.90
CA ASP A 164 15.64 -4.64 5.88
C ASP A 164 16.77 -5.50 6.50
N VAL A 165 17.27 -5.12 7.68
CA VAL A 165 18.27 -5.91 8.42
C VAL A 165 17.69 -7.25 8.84
N VAL A 166 16.49 -7.27 9.42
CA VAL A 166 15.82 -8.51 9.82
C VAL A 166 15.57 -9.41 8.61
N SER A 167 15.09 -8.86 7.49
CA SER A 167 14.82 -9.63 6.27
C SER A 167 16.08 -10.27 5.71
N ARG A 168 17.18 -9.52 5.61
CA ARG A 168 18.46 -10.06 5.12
C ARG A 168 19.04 -11.12 6.06
N ALA A 169 18.98 -10.87 7.37
CA ALA A 169 19.44 -11.83 8.36
C ALA A 169 18.63 -13.15 8.26
N THR A 170 17.30 -13.05 8.21
CA THR A 170 16.42 -14.22 8.04
C THR A 170 16.76 -15.00 6.76
N TYR A 171 16.95 -14.28 5.64
CA TYR A 171 17.32 -14.94 4.36
C TYR A 171 18.68 -15.67 4.42
N THR A 172 19.61 -15.17 5.23
CA THR A 172 20.93 -15.78 5.40
C THR A 172 20.88 -17.03 6.29
N GLU A 173 19.93 -17.11 7.21
CA GLU A 173 19.77 -18.23 8.16
C GLU A 173 18.86 -19.34 7.65
N ILE A 174 18.17 -19.18 6.51
CA ILE A 174 17.36 -20.20 5.84
C ILE A 174 18.19 -20.99 4.85
#